data_7cb77cf501bbba1afc95ce1a22c56c3a
#
_entry.id   7cb77cf501bbba1afc95ce1a22c56c3a
#
_cell.length_a   1.000
_cell.length_b   1.000
_cell.length_c   1.000
_cell.angle_alpha   90.00
_cell.angle_beta   90.00
_cell.angle_gamma   90.00
#
_symmetry.space_group_name_H-M   'P 1'
#
loop_
_entity.id
_entity.type
_entity.pdbx_description
1 polymer ?
#
loop_
_entity_poly.entity_id
_entity_poly.type
_entity_poly.pdbx_seq_one_letter_code
_entity_poly.pdbx_strand_id
1 'polypeptide(L)'
;MKCISFNVNGLRAIVGKNFEEDFKQLDADFFCLQETKMQAGQLDLQFDGYYSYFNYAERKGYSGTAIYTKYEPINVTYGIGIEEHDTEGRVITLEYDKFFFITVYTPNSGSELKRLEYRMSWEEDFKNYLLELNKTKGVVVCGDLNVAHTEIDLKNPKSNTKNAGFTPEEREKFTKLLDAGFIDTFRYYNPDLTGAYSWWSYRFNARKNNAGWRIDYFLVSRDLEEYLESAAIHNEIFGSDHCPVELVLKENLL
;
A
#
# COMPACT_ATOMS: atom_id res chain seq x y z
N MET A 1 -3.43 -11.74 -13.78
CA MET A 1 -3.68 -11.63 -12.33
C MET A 1 -3.77 -10.16 -11.96
N LYS A 2 -4.94 -9.70 -11.52
CA LYS A 2 -5.21 -8.29 -11.16
C LYS A 2 -5.08 -8.08 -9.66
N CYS A 3 -4.33 -7.08 -9.25
CA CYS A 3 -4.08 -6.70 -7.86
C CYS A 3 -4.52 -5.26 -7.62
N ILE A 4 -5.29 -5.03 -6.57
CA ILE A 4 -5.75 -3.70 -6.14
C ILE A 4 -5.25 -3.43 -4.73
N SER A 5 -4.81 -2.20 -4.48
CA SER A 5 -4.47 -1.68 -3.16
C SER A 5 -5.24 -0.40 -2.89
N PHE A 6 -5.91 -0.31 -1.75
CA PHE A 6 -6.77 0.81 -1.40
C PHE A 6 -6.68 1.15 0.09
N ASN A 7 -6.13 2.30 0.43
CA ASN A 7 -6.27 2.86 1.77
C ASN A 7 -7.70 3.40 1.92
N VAL A 8 -8.49 2.74 2.75
CA VAL A 8 -9.93 3.02 2.90
C VAL A 8 -10.25 4.05 3.99
N ASN A 9 -9.24 4.48 4.74
CA ASN A 9 -9.41 5.46 5.84
C ASN A 9 -10.61 5.14 6.76
N GLY A 10 -10.70 3.86 7.15
CA GLY A 10 -11.78 3.32 7.97
C GLY A 10 -12.76 2.45 7.18
N LEU A 11 -12.61 1.13 7.29
CA LEU A 11 -13.41 0.17 6.51
C LEU A 11 -14.90 0.27 6.81
N ARG A 12 -15.28 0.39 8.09
CA ARG A 12 -16.70 0.55 8.49
C ARG A 12 -17.36 1.79 7.88
N ALA A 13 -16.61 2.86 7.71
CA ALA A 13 -17.11 4.10 7.12
C ALA A 13 -17.29 4.02 5.61
N ILE A 14 -16.38 3.34 4.91
CA ILE A 14 -16.45 3.24 3.44
C ILE A 14 -17.46 2.18 2.98
N VAL A 15 -17.70 1.12 3.75
CA VAL A 15 -18.72 0.11 3.44
C VAL A 15 -20.13 0.72 3.40
N GLY A 16 -20.41 1.76 4.18
CA GLY A 16 -21.65 2.54 4.07
C GLY A 16 -21.77 3.42 2.81
N LYS A 17 -20.81 3.35 1.90
CA LYS A 17 -20.78 4.07 0.61
C LYS A 17 -20.76 3.05 -0.54
N ASN A 18 -19.97 3.27 -1.58
CA ASN A 18 -19.93 2.41 -2.77
C ASN A 18 -18.88 1.28 -2.71
N PHE A 19 -18.25 1.02 -1.57
CA PHE A 19 -17.10 0.10 -1.48
C PHE A 19 -17.39 -1.30 -2.02
N GLU A 20 -18.55 -1.88 -1.69
CA GLU A 20 -18.89 -3.24 -2.15
C GLU A 20 -19.14 -3.30 -3.67
N GLU A 21 -19.69 -2.22 -4.25
CA GLU A 21 -19.90 -2.09 -5.69
C GLU A 21 -18.56 -1.94 -6.40
N ASP A 22 -17.70 -1.07 -5.91
CA ASP A 22 -16.34 -0.86 -6.42
C ASP A 22 -15.50 -2.14 -6.33
N PHE A 23 -15.58 -2.86 -5.21
CA PHE A 23 -14.91 -4.15 -5.02
C PHE A 23 -15.33 -5.18 -6.09
N LYS A 24 -16.63 -5.32 -6.30
CA LYS A 24 -17.19 -6.24 -7.31
C LYS A 24 -16.85 -5.81 -8.74
N GLN A 25 -16.89 -4.52 -9.03
CA GLN A 25 -16.57 -4.00 -10.36
C GLN A 25 -15.10 -4.15 -10.71
N LEU A 26 -14.21 -3.92 -9.76
CA LEU A 26 -12.77 -4.10 -9.95
C LEU A 26 -12.39 -5.57 -10.13
N ASP A 27 -13.14 -6.50 -9.53
CA ASP A 27 -13.00 -7.96 -9.67
C ASP A 27 -11.52 -8.42 -9.60
N ALA A 28 -10.81 -7.96 -8.58
CA ALA A 28 -9.39 -8.23 -8.42
C ALA A 28 -9.14 -9.64 -7.87
N ASP A 29 -8.02 -10.23 -8.25
CA ASP A 29 -7.53 -11.49 -7.69
C ASP A 29 -6.96 -11.30 -6.28
N PHE A 30 -6.36 -10.13 -6.04
CA PHE A 30 -5.90 -9.65 -4.74
C PHE A 30 -6.44 -8.24 -4.51
N PHE A 31 -7.16 -8.05 -3.42
CA PHE A 31 -7.68 -6.74 -3.01
C PHE A 31 -7.18 -6.41 -1.60
N CYS A 32 -6.29 -5.45 -1.50
CA CYS A 32 -5.62 -5.06 -0.27
C CYS A 32 -6.16 -3.77 0.29
N LEU A 33 -6.31 -3.73 1.62
CA LEU A 33 -6.80 -2.56 2.35
C LEU A 33 -5.78 -2.09 3.37
N GLN A 34 -5.65 -0.77 3.50
CA GLN A 34 -4.89 -0.13 4.55
C GLN A 34 -5.82 0.80 5.33
N GLU A 35 -5.46 1.12 6.55
CA GLU A 35 -6.27 1.89 7.50
C GLU A 35 -7.70 1.35 7.67
N THR A 36 -7.83 0.07 7.95
CA THR A 36 -9.14 -0.54 8.24
C THR A 36 -9.78 0.03 9.50
N LYS A 37 -8.96 0.49 10.47
CA LYS A 37 -9.37 1.17 11.73
C LYS A 37 -10.44 0.41 12.50
N MET A 38 -10.35 -0.92 12.52
CA MET A 38 -11.33 -1.77 13.19
C MET A 38 -10.66 -2.88 14.00
N GLN A 39 -11.44 -3.55 14.82
CA GLN A 39 -11.06 -4.71 15.60
C GLN A 39 -11.85 -5.93 15.15
N ALA A 40 -11.37 -7.12 15.50
CA ALA A 40 -12.08 -8.38 15.23
C ALA A 40 -13.53 -8.33 15.74
N GLY A 41 -14.46 -8.79 14.91
CA GLY A 41 -15.89 -8.85 15.25
C GLY A 41 -16.66 -7.53 15.12
N GLN A 42 -16.03 -6.43 14.70
CA GLN A 42 -16.73 -5.15 14.49
C GLN A 42 -17.45 -5.04 13.14
N LEU A 43 -17.03 -5.82 12.16
CA LEU A 43 -17.64 -5.91 10.84
C LEU A 43 -17.39 -7.32 10.31
N ASP A 44 -18.46 -7.98 9.85
CA ASP A 44 -18.37 -9.20 9.07
C ASP A 44 -18.59 -8.85 7.59
N LEU A 45 -17.49 -8.73 6.86
CA LEU A 45 -17.50 -8.40 5.44
C LEU A 45 -16.82 -9.53 4.67
N GLN A 46 -17.63 -10.38 4.07
CA GLN A 46 -17.17 -11.52 3.27
C GLN A 46 -17.59 -11.33 1.82
N PHE A 47 -16.75 -11.78 0.91
CA PHE A 47 -17.05 -11.82 -0.53
C PHE A 47 -16.94 -13.26 -1.02
N ASP A 48 -17.96 -13.72 -1.74
CA ASP A 48 -18.00 -15.07 -2.30
C ASP A 48 -16.79 -15.32 -3.20
N GLY A 49 -16.10 -16.43 -2.97
CA GLY A 49 -14.90 -16.80 -3.73
C GLY A 49 -13.60 -16.14 -3.25
N TYR A 50 -13.62 -15.45 -2.11
CA TYR A 50 -12.44 -14.85 -1.52
C TYR A 50 -12.11 -15.42 -0.15
N TYR A 51 -10.83 -15.67 0.07
CA TYR A 51 -10.23 -15.77 1.40
C TYR A 51 -9.94 -14.37 1.92
N SER A 52 -10.07 -14.15 3.23
CA SER A 52 -9.81 -12.85 3.85
C SER A 52 -8.89 -12.95 5.05
N TYR A 53 -7.93 -12.05 5.14
CA TYR A 53 -6.93 -11.99 6.20
C TYR A 53 -6.85 -10.56 6.72
N PHE A 54 -6.95 -10.41 8.05
CA PHE A 54 -6.95 -9.10 8.72
C PHE A 54 -5.83 -9.05 9.76
N ASN A 55 -5.12 -7.92 9.80
CA ASN A 55 -4.19 -7.59 10.87
C ASN A 55 -4.66 -6.32 11.56
N TYR A 56 -4.96 -6.44 12.85
CA TYR A 56 -5.53 -5.35 13.64
C TYR A 56 -4.46 -4.71 14.51
N ALA A 57 -4.51 -3.38 14.69
CA ALA A 57 -3.72 -2.71 15.69
C ALA A 57 -4.24 -3.02 17.11
N GLU A 58 -3.36 -3.07 18.09
CA GLU A 58 -3.75 -3.15 19.49
C GLU A 58 -4.58 -1.93 19.92
N ARG A 59 -4.19 -0.76 19.41
CA ARG A 59 -4.93 0.49 19.60
C ARG A 59 -6.21 0.48 18.79
N LYS A 60 -7.36 0.61 19.46
CA LYS A 60 -8.67 0.64 18.81
C LYS A 60 -8.84 1.85 17.87
N GLY A 61 -9.48 1.60 16.70
CA GLY A 61 -9.78 2.64 15.73
C GLY A 61 -8.55 3.25 15.03
N TYR A 62 -7.47 2.50 14.93
CA TYR A 62 -6.20 2.96 14.43
C TYR A 62 -5.56 1.93 13.48
N SER A 63 -4.89 2.39 12.41
CA SER A 63 -4.11 1.55 11.48
C SER A 63 -4.93 0.33 10.98
N GLY A 64 -4.30 -0.84 10.89
CA GLY A 64 -4.92 -2.08 10.44
C GLY A 64 -4.84 -2.28 8.93
N THR A 65 -4.61 -3.52 8.51
CA THR A 65 -4.54 -3.94 7.11
C THR A 65 -5.40 -5.16 6.87
N ALA A 66 -5.78 -5.38 5.60
CA ALA A 66 -6.49 -6.59 5.20
C ALA A 66 -6.12 -7.00 3.77
N ILE A 67 -6.24 -8.28 3.47
CA ILE A 67 -6.14 -8.83 2.11
C ILE A 67 -7.35 -9.73 1.86
N TYR A 68 -8.03 -9.50 0.75
CA TYR A 68 -8.94 -10.44 0.12
C TYR A 68 -8.25 -11.05 -1.09
N THR A 69 -8.29 -12.37 -1.24
CA THR A 69 -7.65 -13.06 -2.35
C THR A 69 -8.51 -14.24 -2.83
N LYS A 70 -8.55 -14.47 -4.15
CA LYS A 70 -9.20 -15.64 -4.75
C LYS A 70 -8.40 -16.93 -4.58
N TYR A 71 -7.14 -16.83 -4.15
CA TYR A 71 -6.21 -17.95 -4.05
C TYR A 71 -5.81 -18.22 -2.60
N GLU A 72 -5.94 -19.45 -2.16
CA GLU A 72 -5.51 -19.86 -0.82
C GLU A 72 -3.98 -19.83 -0.71
N PRO A 73 -3.40 -19.05 0.20
CA PRO A 73 -1.96 -19.03 0.40
C PRO A 73 -1.45 -20.29 1.11
N ILE A 74 -0.18 -20.65 0.88
CA ILE A 74 0.52 -21.71 1.60
C ILE A 74 0.69 -21.33 3.07
N ASN A 75 1.00 -20.05 3.34
CA ASN A 75 1.19 -19.53 4.67
C ASN A 75 0.79 -18.06 4.74
N VAL A 76 0.41 -17.61 5.94
CA VAL A 76 0.07 -16.22 6.27
C VAL A 76 0.90 -15.76 7.46
N THR A 77 1.59 -14.63 7.29
CA THR A 77 2.37 -13.99 8.37
C THR A 77 1.84 -12.60 8.64
N TYR A 78 1.70 -12.26 9.92
CA TYR A 78 1.27 -10.93 10.38
C TYR A 78 2.45 -10.20 11.02
N GLY A 79 2.72 -8.97 10.57
CA GLY A 79 3.87 -8.19 11.00
C GLY A 79 5.16 -8.59 10.28
N ILE A 80 6.29 -8.12 10.80
CA ILE A 80 7.64 -8.37 10.27
C ILE A 80 8.55 -9.13 11.25
N GLY A 81 7.98 -9.58 12.39
CA GLY A 81 8.70 -10.32 13.42
C GLY A 81 9.47 -9.44 14.41
N ILE A 82 9.15 -8.16 14.50
CA ILE A 82 9.73 -7.20 15.44
C ILE A 82 8.59 -6.62 16.29
N GLU A 83 8.58 -6.93 17.59
CA GLU A 83 7.51 -6.60 18.52
C GLU A 83 7.15 -5.10 18.51
N GLU A 84 8.14 -4.22 18.48
CA GLU A 84 7.93 -2.77 18.41
C GLU A 84 7.13 -2.33 17.18
N HIS A 85 7.25 -3.05 16.07
CA HIS A 85 6.61 -2.72 14.80
C HIS A 85 5.27 -3.43 14.60
N ASP A 86 5.07 -4.56 15.28
CA ASP A 86 3.95 -5.46 14.98
C ASP A 86 2.69 -5.19 15.80
N THR A 87 2.71 -4.20 16.70
CA THR A 87 1.55 -3.79 17.52
C THR A 87 0.51 -2.95 16.76
N GLU A 88 0.86 -2.42 15.58
CA GLU A 88 0.01 -1.48 14.85
C GLU A 88 -0.73 -2.11 13.63
N GLY A 89 -0.64 -3.44 13.43
CA GLY A 89 -1.38 -4.15 12.38
C GLY A 89 -1.05 -3.69 10.94
N ARG A 90 0.24 -3.45 10.64
CA ARG A 90 0.68 -2.75 9.42
C ARG A 90 1.02 -3.65 8.25
N VAL A 91 1.33 -4.92 8.49
CA VAL A 91 1.85 -5.82 7.45
C VAL A 91 1.15 -7.17 7.49
N ILE A 92 0.73 -7.65 6.33
CA ILE A 92 0.30 -9.03 6.10
C ILE A 92 1.11 -9.57 4.93
N THR A 93 1.70 -10.75 5.10
CA THR A 93 2.41 -11.47 4.05
C THR A 93 1.70 -12.79 3.75
N LEU A 94 1.32 -12.98 2.49
CA LEU A 94 0.81 -14.24 1.95
C LEU A 94 1.92 -14.93 1.17
N GLU A 95 2.14 -16.22 1.42
CA GLU A 95 3.12 -17.04 0.71
C GLU A 95 2.45 -17.89 -0.35
N TYR A 96 2.97 -17.85 -1.57
CA TYR A 96 2.63 -18.72 -2.70
C TYR A 96 3.86 -19.50 -3.18
N ASP A 97 3.70 -20.39 -4.14
CA ASP A 97 4.80 -21.24 -4.62
C ASP A 97 5.99 -20.44 -5.16
N LYS A 98 5.73 -19.38 -5.95
CA LYS A 98 6.77 -18.61 -6.63
C LYS A 98 7.03 -17.23 -6.06
N PHE A 99 6.14 -16.71 -5.21
CA PHE A 99 6.23 -15.34 -4.70
C PHE A 99 5.60 -15.17 -3.33
N PHE A 100 6.00 -14.08 -2.66
CA PHE A 100 5.29 -13.51 -1.52
C PHE A 100 4.46 -12.31 -1.96
N PHE A 101 3.23 -12.22 -1.46
CA PHE A 101 2.34 -11.08 -1.69
C PHE A 101 2.11 -10.35 -0.37
N ILE A 102 2.45 -9.05 -0.33
CA ILE A 102 2.51 -8.28 0.91
C ILE A 102 1.67 -7.02 0.78
N THR A 103 0.79 -6.76 1.76
CA THR A 103 0.23 -5.43 1.96
C THR A 103 0.89 -4.73 3.14
N VAL A 104 1.09 -3.43 3.01
CA VAL A 104 1.72 -2.61 4.04
C VAL A 104 1.03 -1.26 4.20
N TYR A 105 0.95 -0.81 5.44
CA TYR A 105 0.63 0.55 5.81
C TYR A 105 1.81 1.14 6.58
N THR A 106 2.67 1.88 5.89
CA THR A 106 3.88 2.48 6.46
C THR A 106 3.51 3.54 7.50
N PRO A 107 4.19 3.60 8.66
CA PRO A 107 3.94 4.65 9.65
C PRO A 107 4.10 6.05 9.05
N ASN A 108 3.13 6.93 9.31
CA ASN A 108 3.27 8.35 8.99
C ASN A 108 4.21 9.02 10.01
N SER A 109 5.06 9.93 9.54
CA SER A 109 5.97 10.68 10.42
C SER A 109 5.26 11.65 11.38
N GLY A 110 3.98 11.90 11.14
CA GLY A 110 3.10 12.68 12.01
C GLY A 110 3.30 14.19 11.93
N SER A 111 2.47 14.92 12.64
CA SER A 111 2.56 16.37 12.75
C SER A 111 3.90 16.76 13.34
N GLU A 112 4.54 17.80 12.76
CA GLU A 112 5.85 18.30 13.20
C GLU A 112 6.94 17.20 13.19
N LEU A 113 6.75 16.14 12.39
CA LEU A 113 7.68 15.02 12.21
C LEU A 113 8.01 14.28 13.53
N LYS A 114 7.07 14.25 14.48
CA LYS A 114 7.28 13.63 15.82
C LYS A 114 7.63 12.14 15.78
N ARG A 115 7.26 11.45 14.70
CA ARG A 115 7.56 10.02 14.49
C ARG A 115 8.58 9.76 13.40
N LEU A 116 9.29 10.77 12.90
CA LEU A 116 10.24 10.60 11.80
C LEU A 116 11.36 9.62 12.15
N GLU A 117 11.93 9.72 13.33
CA GLU A 117 13.00 8.81 13.80
C GLU A 117 12.51 7.36 13.84
N TYR A 118 11.34 7.12 14.46
CA TYR A 118 10.72 5.79 14.47
C TYR A 118 10.46 5.28 13.05
N ARG A 119 9.93 6.12 12.17
CA ARG A 119 9.70 5.75 10.78
C ARG A 119 10.98 5.35 10.05
N MET A 120 12.08 6.06 10.28
CA MET A 120 13.37 5.72 9.66
C MET A 120 13.87 4.34 10.08
N SER A 121 13.71 3.98 11.35
CA SER A 121 14.00 2.63 11.85
C SER A 121 13.05 1.60 11.22
N TRP A 122 11.77 1.87 11.25
CA TRP A 122 10.74 0.97 10.68
C TRP A 122 11.00 0.66 9.20
N GLU A 123 11.32 1.68 8.39
CA GLU A 123 11.59 1.49 6.95
C GLU A 123 12.86 0.68 6.70
N GLU A 124 13.89 0.82 7.53
CA GLU A 124 15.09 -0.01 7.43
C GLU A 124 14.77 -1.48 7.73
N ASP A 125 14.05 -1.74 8.80
CA ASP A 125 13.65 -3.08 9.20
C ASP A 125 12.68 -3.72 8.19
N PHE A 126 11.75 -2.95 7.65
CA PHE A 126 10.85 -3.42 6.59
C PHE A 126 11.60 -3.77 5.30
N LYS A 127 12.52 -2.92 4.86
CA LYS A 127 13.39 -3.23 3.72
C LYS A 127 14.17 -4.54 3.95
N ASN A 128 14.77 -4.72 5.12
CA ASN A 128 15.50 -5.94 5.45
C ASN A 128 14.59 -7.16 5.47
N TYR A 129 13.36 -7.02 5.97
CA TYR A 129 12.34 -8.07 5.90
C TYR A 129 12.03 -8.49 4.46
N LEU A 130 11.79 -7.52 3.56
CA LEU A 130 11.54 -7.81 2.14
C LEU A 130 12.74 -8.49 1.46
N LEU A 131 13.95 -8.05 1.76
CA LEU A 131 15.17 -8.65 1.21
C LEU A 131 15.37 -10.08 1.70
N GLU A 132 15.02 -10.39 2.94
CA GLU A 132 15.10 -11.75 3.46
C GLU A 132 14.11 -12.68 2.72
N LEU A 133 12.89 -12.24 2.51
CA LEU A 133 11.90 -12.98 1.72
C LEU A 133 12.38 -13.20 0.28
N ASN A 134 12.94 -12.16 -0.34
CA ASN A 134 13.39 -12.22 -1.74
C ASN A 134 14.59 -13.15 -1.98
N LYS A 135 15.27 -13.60 -0.92
CA LYS A 135 16.29 -14.68 -1.06
C LYS A 135 15.70 -16.00 -1.50
N THR A 136 14.42 -16.23 -1.32
CA THR A 136 13.76 -17.51 -1.60
C THR A 136 12.79 -17.46 -2.75
N LYS A 137 12.01 -16.38 -2.87
CA LYS A 137 10.95 -16.20 -3.88
C LYS A 137 10.84 -14.73 -4.27
N GLY A 138 10.21 -14.46 -5.41
CA GLY A 138 9.84 -13.10 -5.79
C GLY A 138 8.93 -12.42 -4.77
N VAL A 139 8.95 -11.09 -4.72
CA VAL A 139 8.19 -10.30 -3.75
C VAL A 139 7.33 -9.26 -4.47
N VAL A 140 6.02 -9.28 -4.20
CA VAL A 140 5.06 -8.24 -4.59
C VAL A 140 4.62 -7.51 -3.33
N VAL A 141 4.83 -6.19 -3.29
CA VAL A 141 4.44 -5.33 -2.16
C VAL A 141 3.44 -4.29 -2.65
N CYS A 142 2.37 -4.10 -1.92
CA CYS A 142 1.45 -2.98 -2.16
C CYS A 142 1.06 -2.28 -0.87
N GLY A 143 0.64 -1.05 -1.00
CA GLY A 143 0.04 -0.32 0.11
C GLY A 143 0.31 1.17 0.09
N ASP A 144 -0.08 1.79 1.19
CA ASP A 144 0.22 3.18 1.48
C ASP A 144 1.62 3.27 2.12
N LEU A 145 2.60 3.75 1.34
CA LEU A 145 3.98 3.92 1.79
C LEU A 145 4.23 5.30 2.41
N ASN A 146 3.20 6.13 2.51
CA ASN A 146 3.25 7.44 3.15
C ASN A 146 4.44 8.31 2.68
N VAL A 147 4.82 8.21 1.42
CA VAL A 147 5.90 9.00 0.80
C VAL A 147 5.60 9.27 -0.68
N ALA A 148 5.73 10.51 -1.10
CA ALA A 148 5.89 10.88 -2.50
C ALA A 148 7.39 10.84 -2.82
N HIS A 149 7.81 10.01 -3.79
CA HIS A 149 9.23 9.73 -4.01
C HIS A 149 9.96 10.93 -4.63
N THR A 150 9.44 11.46 -5.72
CA THR A 150 10.06 12.53 -6.49
C THR A 150 9.16 13.76 -6.62
N GLU A 151 9.69 14.85 -7.17
CA GLU A 151 8.94 16.09 -7.31
C GLU A 151 7.69 15.97 -8.21
N ILE A 152 7.65 15.01 -9.13
CA ILE A 152 6.47 14.75 -9.97
C ILE A 152 5.38 13.95 -9.26
N ASP A 153 5.68 13.39 -8.08
CA ASP A 153 4.74 12.58 -7.29
C ASP A 153 3.83 13.41 -6.37
N LEU A 154 3.97 14.73 -6.37
CA LEU A 154 3.04 15.62 -5.67
C LEU A 154 2.90 16.97 -6.36
N LYS A 155 1.79 17.66 -6.10
CA LYS A 155 1.44 18.93 -6.76
C LYS A 155 2.37 20.09 -6.41
N ASN A 156 2.78 20.19 -5.14
CA ASN A 156 3.52 21.35 -4.62
C ASN A 156 4.82 20.93 -3.92
N PRO A 157 5.83 20.41 -4.63
CA PRO A 157 7.02 19.82 -3.99
C PRO A 157 7.80 20.84 -3.15
N LYS A 158 8.01 22.06 -3.66
CA LYS A 158 8.85 23.08 -3.00
C LYS A 158 8.36 23.48 -1.61
N SER A 159 7.04 23.50 -1.39
CA SER A 159 6.44 23.87 -0.10
C SER A 159 6.30 22.70 0.87
N ASN A 160 6.61 21.47 0.46
CA ASN A 160 6.36 20.26 1.24
C ASN A 160 7.61 19.53 1.70
N THR A 161 8.82 20.03 1.43
CA THR A 161 10.10 19.38 1.77
C THR A 161 10.33 19.19 3.27
N LYS A 162 9.55 19.84 4.13
CA LYS A 162 9.58 19.70 5.59
C LYS A 162 8.32 19.06 6.16
N ASN A 163 7.43 18.56 5.32
CA ASN A 163 6.19 17.92 5.71
C ASN A 163 6.32 16.39 5.65
N ALA A 164 5.62 15.70 6.54
CA ALA A 164 5.52 14.25 6.51
C ALA A 164 5.09 13.75 5.12
N GLY A 165 5.77 12.74 4.61
CA GLY A 165 5.57 12.16 3.29
C GLY A 165 6.42 12.76 2.17
N PHE A 166 7.19 13.84 2.42
CA PHE A 166 8.09 14.41 1.41
C PHE A 166 9.39 14.97 1.99
N THR A 167 9.78 14.56 3.18
CA THR A 167 11.09 14.93 3.74
C THR A 167 12.21 14.24 2.96
N PRO A 168 13.42 14.84 2.91
CA PRO A 168 14.58 14.20 2.28
C PRO A 168 14.85 12.80 2.84
N GLU A 169 14.69 12.60 4.15
CA GLU A 169 14.92 11.33 4.83
C GLU A 169 13.94 10.24 4.37
N GLU A 170 12.65 10.55 4.28
CA GLU A 170 11.62 9.62 3.80
C GLU A 170 11.85 9.24 2.32
N ARG A 171 12.15 10.22 1.49
CA ARG A 171 12.45 10.01 0.07
C ARG A 171 13.74 9.19 -0.14
N GLU A 172 14.76 9.42 0.67
CA GLU A 172 16.01 8.64 0.63
C GLU A 172 15.77 7.16 1.00
N LYS A 173 14.95 6.90 2.02
CA LYS A 173 14.58 5.52 2.40
C LYS A 173 13.85 4.81 1.25
N PHE A 174 12.95 5.48 0.56
CA PHE A 174 12.28 4.91 -0.60
C PHE A 174 13.25 4.65 -1.76
N THR A 175 14.18 5.57 -2.04
CA THR A 175 15.25 5.38 -3.02
C THR A 175 16.09 4.14 -2.67
N LYS A 176 16.51 3.99 -1.41
CA LYS A 176 17.26 2.82 -0.94
C LYS A 176 16.49 1.52 -1.09
N LEU A 177 15.16 1.54 -0.92
CA LEU A 177 14.33 0.38 -1.16
C LEU A 177 14.33 -0.02 -2.64
N LEU A 178 14.18 0.95 -3.55
CA LEU A 178 14.26 0.68 -5.00
C LEU A 178 15.65 0.20 -5.41
N ASP A 179 16.71 0.84 -4.92
CA ASP A 179 18.10 0.47 -5.20
C ASP A 179 18.45 -0.94 -4.68
N ALA A 180 17.76 -1.40 -3.65
CA ALA A 180 17.90 -2.75 -3.12
C ALA A 180 17.32 -3.85 -4.02
N GLY A 181 16.67 -3.48 -5.14
CA GLY A 181 16.20 -4.41 -6.15
C GLY A 181 14.68 -4.43 -6.34
N PHE A 182 13.97 -3.36 -5.98
CA PHE A 182 12.54 -3.22 -6.20
C PHE A 182 12.22 -2.25 -7.34
N ILE A 183 11.12 -2.50 -8.05
CA ILE A 183 10.60 -1.69 -9.16
C ILE A 183 9.31 -1.00 -8.69
N ASP A 184 9.25 0.33 -8.80
CA ASP A 184 7.99 1.09 -8.74
C ASP A 184 7.23 0.84 -10.05
N THR A 185 6.21 0.01 -9.99
CA THR A 185 5.51 -0.49 -11.18
C THR A 185 4.77 0.61 -11.94
N PHE A 186 4.24 1.61 -11.24
CA PHE A 186 3.58 2.73 -11.91
C PHE A 186 4.60 3.58 -12.68
N ARG A 187 5.75 3.88 -12.10
CA ARG A 187 6.83 4.63 -12.77
C ARG A 187 7.52 3.83 -13.86
N TYR A 188 7.54 2.51 -13.74
CA TYR A 188 8.03 1.63 -14.82
C TYR A 188 7.26 1.85 -16.14
N TYR A 189 5.92 1.97 -16.07
CA TYR A 189 5.08 2.22 -17.24
C TYR A 189 4.89 3.71 -17.57
N ASN A 190 5.02 4.59 -16.58
CA ASN A 190 4.71 6.02 -16.68
C ASN A 190 5.85 6.87 -16.08
N PRO A 191 7.08 6.80 -16.63
CA PRO A 191 8.27 7.39 -16.00
C PRO A 191 8.17 8.89 -15.78
N ASP A 192 7.54 9.63 -16.69
CA ASP A 192 7.50 11.10 -16.70
C ASP A 192 6.08 11.67 -16.50
N LEU A 193 5.07 10.82 -16.24
CA LEU A 193 3.69 11.28 -16.11
C LEU A 193 3.52 12.12 -14.84
N THR A 194 3.15 13.38 -15.01
CA THR A 194 2.82 14.31 -13.92
C THR A 194 1.32 14.33 -13.62
N GLY A 195 0.94 14.78 -12.42
CA GLY A 195 -0.48 14.93 -12.06
C GLY A 195 -1.21 13.60 -11.77
N ALA A 196 -0.49 12.50 -11.69
CA ALA A 196 -1.02 11.20 -11.31
C ALA A 196 -0.82 10.99 -9.80
N TYR A 197 -1.90 11.06 -9.04
CA TYR A 197 -1.89 11.01 -7.59
C TYR A 197 -2.86 9.97 -7.07
N SER A 198 -2.62 9.49 -5.84
CA SER A 198 -3.44 8.50 -5.18
C SER A 198 -4.10 9.01 -3.88
N TRP A 199 -3.67 10.15 -3.38
CA TRP A 199 -4.17 10.78 -2.15
C TRP A 199 -4.36 12.29 -2.31
N TRP A 200 -5.42 12.83 -1.68
CA TRP A 200 -5.75 14.26 -1.62
C TRP A 200 -6.27 14.62 -0.23
N SER A 201 -5.75 15.69 0.35
CA SER A 201 -6.31 16.22 1.60
C SER A 201 -7.80 16.54 1.44
N TYR A 202 -8.59 16.30 2.49
CA TYR A 202 -10.00 16.77 2.55
C TYR A 202 -10.12 18.30 2.56
N ARG A 203 -9.02 19.02 2.82
CA ARG A 203 -9.02 20.47 2.91
C ARG A 203 -8.89 21.12 1.53
N PHE A 204 -9.42 22.34 1.40
CA PHE A 204 -9.21 23.22 0.24
C PHE A 204 -9.65 22.64 -1.12
N ASN A 205 -10.61 21.73 -1.14
CA ASN A 205 -11.04 21.04 -2.37
C ASN A 205 -9.86 20.41 -3.13
N ALA A 206 -8.89 19.84 -2.42
CA ALA A 206 -7.63 19.36 -2.98
C ALA A 206 -7.87 18.35 -4.11
N ARG A 207 -8.80 17.39 -3.95
CA ARG A 207 -9.10 16.39 -4.98
C ARG A 207 -9.71 17.02 -6.25
N LYS A 208 -10.65 17.95 -6.09
CA LYS A 208 -11.25 18.68 -7.23
C LYS A 208 -10.20 19.48 -8.02
N ASN A 209 -9.23 20.04 -7.32
CA ASN A 209 -8.15 20.84 -7.92
C ASN A 209 -6.94 19.99 -8.32
N ASN A 210 -7.02 18.68 -8.15
CA ASN A 210 -5.93 17.72 -8.31
C ASN A 210 -4.64 18.16 -7.60
N ALA A 211 -4.75 18.71 -6.39
CA ALA A 211 -3.63 19.03 -5.51
C ALA A 211 -3.30 17.82 -4.63
N GLY A 212 -2.85 16.76 -5.27
CA GLY A 212 -2.64 15.44 -4.66
C GLY A 212 -1.19 15.02 -4.55
N TRP A 213 -1.02 13.82 -3.99
CA TRP A 213 0.24 13.12 -3.79
C TRP A 213 0.08 11.67 -4.26
N ARG A 214 1.12 11.10 -4.85
CA ARG A 214 1.20 9.65 -5.11
C ARG A 214 1.98 9.01 -3.97
N ILE A 215 1.27 8.35 -3.07
CA ILE A 215 1.82 7.71 -1.86
C ILE A 215 1.42 6.25 -1.71
N ASP A 216 0.53 5.76 -2.58
CA ASP A 216 0.13 4.36 -2.67
C ASP A 216 0.86 3.71 -3.87
N TYR A 217 1.41 2.52 -3.65
CA TYR A 217 2.32 1.87 -4.59
C TYR A 217 2.04 0.38 -4.75
N PHE A 218 2.44 -0.14 -5.90
CA PHE A 218 2.85 -1.52 -6.09
C PHE A 218 4.34 -1.54 -6.40
N LEU A 219 5.10 -2.29 -5.62
CA LEU A 219 6.51 -2.59 -5.87
C LEU A 219 6.66 -4.08 -6.12
N VAL A 220 7.52 -4.46 -7.05
CA VAL A 220 7.91 -5.85 -7.29
C VAL A 220 9.41 -6.00 -7.22
N SER A 221 9.90 -7.13 -6.71
CA SER A 221 11.32 -7.47 -6.82
C SER A 221 11.70 -7.68 -8.29
N ARG A 222 12.95 -7.37 -8.65
CA ARG A 222 13.43 -7.36 -10.04
C ARG A 222 13.29 -8.70 -10.75
N ASP A 223 13.37 -9.80 -10.03
CA ASP A 223 13.16 -11.15 -10.55
C ASP A 223 11.73 -11.42 -11.04
N LEU A 224 10.77 -10.54 -10.68
CA LEU A 224 9.41 -10.58 -11.19
C LEU A 224 9.14 -9.60 -12.36
N GLU A 225 10.13 -8.88 -12.85
CA GLU A 225 9.96 -7.86 -13.91
C GLU A 225 9.29 -8.44 -15.18
N GLU A 226 9.65 -9.66 -15.57
CA GLU A 226 9.07 -10.33 -16.74
C GLU A 226 7.56 -10.64 -16.61
N TYR A 227 7.03 -10.63 -15.39
CA TYR A 227 5.61 -10.88 -15.13
C TYR A 227 4.75 -9.60 -15.14
N LEU A 228 5.34 -8.42 -15.25
CA LEU A 228 4.61 -7.15 -15.32
C LEU A 228 3.79 -7.06 -16.61
N GLU A 229 2.53 -6.58 -16.51
CA GLU A 229 1.67 -6.31 -17.66
C GLU A 229 1.19 -4.85 -17.70
N SER A 230 0.67 -4.32 -16.60
CA SER A 230 0.24 -2.91 -16.50
C SER A 230 0.16 -2.42 -15.07
N ALA A 231 0.15 -1.09 -14.90
CA ALA A 231 -0.11 -0.43 -13.63
C ALA A 231 -1.01 0.79 -13.85
N ALA A 232 -1.95 1.05 -12.93
CA ALA A 232 -2.92 2.13 -13.03
C ALA A 232 -3.24 2.76 -11.67
N ILE A 233 -3.85 3.95 -11.73
CA ILE A 233 -4.41 4.66 -10.58
C ILE A 233 -5.88 4.97 -10.90
N HIS A 234 -6.80 4.54 -10.05
CA HIS A 234 -8.26 4.69 -10.23
C HIS A 234 -8.78 5.94 -9.53
N ASN A 235 -8.40 7.12 -10.02
CA ASN A 235 -8.76 8.41 -9.42
C ASN A 235 -10.25 8.75 -9.52
N GLU A 236 -11.00 8.01 -10.32
CA GLU A 236 -12.46 8.09 -10.45
C GLU A 236 -13.21 7.40 -9.32
N ILE A 237 -12.56 6.55 -8.52
CA ILE A 237 -13.16 5.86 -7.38
C ILE A 237 -13.04 6.73 -6.13
N PHE A 238 -14.16 6.96 -5.47
CA PHE A 238 -14.30 7.81 -4.30
C PHE A 238 -14.61 7.01 -3.04
N GLY A 239 -14.78 7.69 -1.91
CA GLY A 239 -15.16 7.09 -0.63
C GLY A 239 -14.10 7.25 0.46
N SER A 240 -12.84 7.36 0.06
CA SER A 240 -11.67 7.67 0.90
C SER A 240 -11.00 8.95 0.43
N ASP A 241 -10.05 9.48 1.19
CA ASP A 241 -9.10 10.51 0.75
C ASP A 241 -7.97 9.93 -0.14
N HIS A 242 -7.88 8.60 -0.24
CA HIS A 242 -7.12 7.89 -1.26
C HIS A 242 -8.03 7.41 -2.38
N CYS A 243 -7.42 6.94 -3.47
CA CYS A 243 -8.06 6.11 -4.48
C CYS A 243 -7.30 4.79 -4.64
N PRO A 244 -7.94 3.74 -5.22
CA PRO A 244 -7.25 2.49 -5.48
C PRO A 244 -6.11 2.64 -6.48
N VAL A 245 -5.05 1.86 -6.28
CA VAL A 245 -4.00 1.63 -7.27
C VAL A 245 -4.02 0.17 -7.73
N GLU A 246 -3.63 -0.07 -8.98
CA GLU A 246 -3.72 -1.37 -9.64
C GLU A 246 -2.37 -1.81 -10.19
N LEU A 247 -2.10 -3.09 -10.06
CA LEU A 247 -1.06 -3.81 -10.79
C LEU A 247 -1.68 -5.03 -11.47
N VAL A 248 -1.37 -5.23 -12.75
CA VAL A 248 -1.68 -6.47 -13.46
C VAL A 248 -0.39 -7.23 -13.72
N LEU A 249 -0.38 -8.50 -13.30
CA LEU A 249 0.70 -9.46 -13.50
C LEU A 249 0.24 -10.61 -14.39
N LYS A 250 1.16 -11.24 -15.12
CA LYS A 250 0.87 -12.43 -15.90
C LYS A 250 0.36 -13.58 -15.02
N GLU A 251 -0.62 -14.33 -15.52
CA GLU A 251 -1.27 -15.42 -14.76
C GLU A 251 -0.34 -16.57 -14.42
N ASN A 252 0.69 -16.81 -15.24
CA ASN A 252 1.66 -17.90 -15.03
C ASN A 252 2.62 -17.66 -13.85
N LEU A 253 2.46 -16.57 -13.10
CA LEU A 253 3.15 -16.35 -11.82
C LEU A 253 2.55 -17.19 -10.68
N LEU A 254 1.24 -17.48 -10.71
CA LEU A 254 0.55 -18.36 -9.77
C LEU A 254 0.93 -19.84 -9.93
#